data_71417cb24a1e22140d5ec9bbbe83fdb0
#
_entry.id   71417cb24a1e22140d5ec9bbbe83fdb0
#
_cell.length_a   1.000
_cell.length_b   1.000
_cell.length_c   1.000
_cell.angle_alpha   90.00
_cell.angle_beta   90.00
_cell.angle_gamma   90.00
#
_symmetry.space_group_name_H-M   'P 1'
#
loop_
_entity.id
_entity.type
_entity.pdbx_description
1 polymer ?
#
loop_
_entity_poly.entity_id
_entity_poly.type
_entity_poly.pdbx_seq_one_letter_code
_entity_poly.pdbx_strand_id
1 'polypeptide(L)'
;MTANYRYAACIKIDSYPGKRALKSKKGSIGLHLLMVVVLACFLEASGVAANVNAHSLTTNKSKSHSVSETQHAKKRMHRLARSRSARASAVRSTRRRHRYYERFYTSSFAQDLTEGDVTAGEDPVVRQAAIDALGNMNGTVVAIEPTSGRVLAMVNQKLALSSGAQPCSTIKLSVALAALSEGLIDKTTPVALGRRSRMNLTEALAHSNNAYFEAVGRKLGFDKVSYYAHEYGLGELAGYQIDGEQLGTYPDQEITAKLGGVGKMCSFGEGVSMTPLQLGAMVSAIANGGTLYYMQHPATPDEVANFQPRVKRHLDIAPVIPEISDGMAGAVRYGTARSVRLNFNEESILGKTGTCSRAGTRFGWFASYANTDFGRVVTVVFLQGGRPTYGPKAAEIAGRMYRNLYDHNFFAVKPFLPMDTAGVKTVGTPQ
;
A
#
# COMPACT_ATOMS: atom_id res chain seq x y z
N MET A 1 40.53 1.47 -49.56
CA MET A 1 40.29 0.03 -49.76
C MET A 1 39.10 -0.38 -48.96
N THR A 2 38.05 -0.67 -49.69
CA THR A 2 36.71 -1.04 -49.24
C THR A 2 36.61 -2.50 -48.80
N ALA A 3 35.91 -2.79 -47.71
CA ALA A 3 35.30 -4.11 -47.54
C ALA A 3 34.01 -4.00 -46.69
N ASN A 4 32.89 -4.07 -47.39
CA ASN A 4 31.57 -4.34 -46.86
C ASN A 4 31.42 -5.77 -46.40
N TYR A 5 30.82 -6.05 -45.22
CA TYR A 5 30.21 -7.33 -44.93
C TYR A 5 28.76 -7.10 -44.46
N ARG A 6 27.82 -7.45 -45.35
CA ARG A 6 26.41 -7.65 -45.02
C ARG A 6 26.26 -9.11 -44.56
N TYR A 7 25.64 -9.32 -43.41
CA TYR A 7 25.05 -10.62 -43.06
C TYR A 7 23.53 -10.48 -42.96
N ALA A 8 22.88 -11.07 -43.94
CA ALA A 8 21.44 -11.34 -43.88
C ALA A 8 21.26 -12.74 -43.29
N ALA A 9 20.53 -12.85 -42.17
CA ALA A 9 20.06 -14.10 -41.62
C ALA A 9 18.59 -14.28 -41.93
N CYS A 10 18.28 -15.18 -42.87
CA CYS A 10 16.93 -15.71 -43.12
C CYS A 10 16.51 -16.59 -41.94
N ILE A 11 15.38 -16.30 -41.33
CA ILE A 11 14.67 -17.22 -40.45
C ILE A 11 13.54 -17.85 -41.24
N LYS A 12 13.65 -19.16 -41.46
CA LYS A 12 12.61 -20.04 -42.03
C LYS A 12 11.47 -20.16 -41.00
N ILE A 13 10.27 -19.91 -41.49
CA ILE A 13 9.02 -20.25 -40.79
C ILE A 13 8.61 -21.63 -41.26
N ASP A 14 8.67 -22.62 -40.39
CA ASP A 14 8.08 -23.94 -40.61
C ASP A 14 6.61 -23.94 -40.20
N SER A 15 5.78 -24.23 -41.19
CA SER A 15 4.34 -24.41 -41.09
C SER A 15 4.02 -25.84 -40.57
N TYR A 16 3.21 -25.95 -39.51
CA TYR A 16 2.56 -27.20 -39.12
C TYR A 16 1.10 -27.23 -39.55
N PRO A 17 0.64 -28.31 -40.16
CA PRO A 17 -0.77 -28.52 -40.49
C PRO A 17 -1.46 -29.42 -39.48
N GLY A 18 -2.71 -29.14 -39.11
CA GLY A 18 -3.47 -30.04 -38.24
C GLY A 18 -4.90 -29.59 -37.94
N LYS A 19 -5.75 -29.49 -38.97
CA LYS A 19 -7.20 -29.41 -38.76
C LYS A 19 -7.73 -30.78 -38.36
N ARG A 20 -8.33 -30.94 -37.18
CA ARG A 20 -9.30 -31.99 -36.89
C ARG A 20 -10.65 -31.35 -36.57
N ALA A 21 -11.60 -31.63 -37.44
CA ALA A 21 -13.01 -31.33 -37.30
C ALA A 21 -13.61 -32.13 -36.15
N LEU A 22 -14.31 -31.48 -35.24
CA LEU A 22 -15.19 -32.12 -34.26
C LEU A 22 -16.64 -31.86 -34.66
N LYS A 23 -17.33 -32.96 -34.90
CA LYS A 23 -18.72 -33.08 -35.29
C LYS A 23 -19.65 -32.52 -34.21
N SER A 24 -20.57 -31.68 -34.63
CA SER A 24 -21.78 -31.24 -33.94
C SER A 24 -22.63 -32.46 -33.54
N LYS A 25 -22.96 -32.59 -32.24
CA LYS A 25 -24.13 -33.31 -31.77
C LYS A 25 -25.13 -32.29 -31.22
N LYS A 26 -26.17 -32.03 -32.01
CA LYS A 26 -27.41 -31.41 -31.56
C LYS A 26 -28.14 -32.42 -30.67
N GLY A 27 -28.40 -32.07 -29.41
CA GLY A 27 -29.25 -32.80 -28.46
C GLY A 27 -30.06 -31.83 -27.65
N SER A 28 -31.29 -31.72 -28.02
CA SER A 28 -32.52 -31.39 -27.35
C SER A 28 -32.45 -31.29 -25.83
N ILE A 29 -32.43 -30.05 -25.27
CA ILE A 29 -32.85 -29.71 -23.91
C ILE A 29 -33.65 -28.40 -24.01
N GLY A 30 -34.93 -28.51 -24.35
CA GLY A 30 -35.80 -27.34 -24.52
C GLY A 30 -37.24 -27.71 -24.25
N LEU A 31 -37.56 -28.35 -23.11
CA LEU A 31 -38.94 -28.58 -22.74
C LEU A 31 -39.21 -28.78 -21.21
N HIS A 32 -38.28 -28.46 -20.34
CA HIS A 32 -38.52 -28.59 -18.89
C HIS A 32 -38.41 -27.27 -18.10
N LEU A 33 -38.29 -26.12 -18.77
CA LEU A 33 -38.17 -24.81 -18.10
C LEU A 33 -39.46 -23.98 -18.19
N LEU A 34 -40.55 -24.52 -18.78
CA LEU A 34 -41.83 -23.79 -18.92
C LEU A 34 -42.93 -24.24 -17.94
N MET A 35 -42.65 -25.19 -17.05
CA MET A 35 -43.66 -25.70 -16.10
C MET A 35 -43.49 -25.26 -14.66
N VAL A 36 -42.44 -24.49 -14.32
CA VAL A 36 -42.21 -24.01 -12.93
C VAL A 36 -42.69 -22.57 -12.70
N VAL A 37 -43.00 -21.82 -13.76
CA VAL A 37 -43.48 -20.41 -13.63
C VAL A 37 -44.98 -20.28 -13.51
N VAL A 38 -45.78 -21.32 -13.74
CA VAL A 38 -47.25 -21.24 -13.69
C VAL A 38 -47.86 -21.67 -12.36
N LEU A 39 -47.05 -22.18 -11.40
CA LEU A 39 -47.56 -22.65 -10.09
C LEU A 39 -47.37 -21.67 -8.93
N ALA A 40 -46.84 -20.46 -9.18
CA ALA A 40 -46.61 -19.44 -8.15
C ALA A 40 -47.62 -18.28 -8.11
N CYS A 41 -48.68 -18.32 -8.92
CA CYS A 41 -49.69 -17.23 -9.03
C CYS A 41 -51.09 -17.53 -8.51
N PHE A 42 -51.28 -18.59 -7.70
CA PHE A 42 -52.59 -18.92 -7.16
C PHE A 42 -52.61 -19.17 -5.66
N LEU A 43 -52.18 -18.18 -4.86
CA LEU A 43 -52.39 -18.21 -3.41
C LEU A 43 -52.35 -16.79 -2.80
N GLU A 44 -53.13 -15.88 -3.34
CA GLU A 44 -53.53 -14.64 -2.64
C GLU A 44 -54.92 -14.23 -3.07
N ALA A 45 -55.93 -14.75 -2.39
CA ALA A 45 -57.25 -14.12 -2.25
C ALA A 45 -58.10 -14.94 -1.28
N SER A 46 -58.24 -14.47 -0.07
CA SER A 46 -59.49 -14.55 0.68
C SER A 46 -59.29 -14.20 2.15
N GLY A 47 -60.00 -13.22 2.62
CA GLY A 47 -60.17 -13.00 4.04
C GLY A 47 -60.38 -11.55 4.46
N VAL A 48 -61.50 -10.98 3.98
CA VAL A 48 -62.01 -9.66 4.42
C VAL A 48 -62.84 -9.82 5.70
N ALA A 49 -62.67 -8.85 6.61
CA ALA A 49 -63.62 -8.22 7.55
C ALA A 49 -64.20 -9.00 8.74
N ALA A 50 -64.05 -8.38 9.89
CA ALA A 50 -65.20 -7.82 10.61
C ALA A 50 -64.78 -6.98 11.80
N ASN A 51 -65.23 -5.75 11.72
CA ASN A 51 -65.17 -4.74 12.76
C ASN A 51 -66.49 -4.83 13.51
N VAL A 52 -66.58 -4.83 14.84
CA VAL A 52 -67.78 -4.37 15.61
C VAL A 52 -67.30 -3.75 16.93
N ASN A 53 -67.68 -2.48 17.09
CA ASN A 53 -67.76 -1.69 18.30
C ASN A 53 -68.77 -2.25 19.28
N ALA A 54 -68.53 -2.10 20.58
CA ALA A 54 -69.61 -1.74 21.50
C ALA A 54 -69.06 -1.13 22.81
N HIS A 55 -69.77 -0.08 23.14
CA HIS A 55 -69.66 0.86 24.25
C HIS A 55 -69.93 0.27 25.64
N SER A 56 -69.31 0.86 26.61
CA SER A 56 -69.77 1.58 27.82
C SER A 56 -70.34 0.82 29.01
N LEU A 57 -69.98 1.39 30.10
CA LEU A 57 -70.68 1.76 31.35
C LEU A 57 -70.25 1.07 32.64
N THR A 58 -69.58 1.91 33.40
CA THR A 58 -69.66 2.19 34.85
C THR A 58 -70.16 1.09 35.78
N THR A 59 -69.42 0.82 36.84
CA THR A 59 -69.75 1.28 38.21
C THR A 59 -68.70 0.89 39.23
N ASN A 60 -68.66 1.73 40.23
CA ASN A 60 -67.85 1.83 41.42
C ASN A 60 -67.85 0.64 42.42
N LYS A 61 -66.80 0.64 43.24
CA LYS A 61 -66.63 0.21 44.62
C LYS A 61 -66.31 -1.25 44.89
N SER A 62 -65.13 -1.55 45.37
CA SER A 62 -64.70 -1.54 46.78
C SER A 62 -63.35 -2.19 46.99
N LYS A 63 -62.52 -1.43 47.65
CA LYS A 63 -61.53 -1.70 48.68
C LYS A 63 -60.80 -3.06 48.79
N SER A 64 -59.49 -2.89 48.66
CA SER A 64 -58.47 -3.35 49.62
C SER A 64 -58.21 -4.84 49.78
N HIS A 65 -56.93 -5.10 49.69
CA HIS A 65 -56.17 -6.31 49.97
C HIS A 65 -55.80 -7.22 48.80
N SER A 66 -54.89 -6.73 47.95
CA SER A 66 -54.03 -7.64 47.15
C SER A 66 -52.69 -7.02 46.66
N VAL A 67 -52.20 -5.92 47.30
CA VAL A 67 -51.01 -5.23 46.86
C VAL A 67 -49.70 -5.90 47.29
N SER A 68 -49.74 -6.80 48.28
CA SER A 68 -48.49 -7.43 48.78
C SER A 68 -48.03 -8.66 48.00
N GLU A 69 -48.96 -9.47 47.46
CA GLU A 69 -48.57 -10.68 46.73
C GLU A 69 -48.02 -10.43 45.33
N THR A 70 -48.59 -9.44 44.63
CA THR A 70 -48.10 -9.10 43.27
C THR A 70 -46.73 -8.43 43.25
N GLN A 71 -46.35 -7.72 44.35
CA GLN A 71 -45.00 -7.14 44.42
C GLN A 71 -43.94 -8.22 44.76
N HIS A 72 -44.28 -9.21 45.57
CA HIS A 72 -43.37 -10.31 45.81
C HIS A 72 -43.16 -11.22 44.60
N ALA A 73 -44.18 -11.46 43.80
CA ALA A 73 -44.10 -12.24 42.57
C ALA A 73 -43.25 -11.47 41.50
N LYS A 74 -43.44 -10.18 41.35
CA LYS A 74 -42.63 -9.36 40.44
C LYS A 74 -41.17 -9.28 40.87
N LYS A 75 -40.87 -9.12 42.17
CA LYS A 75 -39.47 -9.16 42.69
C LYS A 75 -38.83 -10.54 42.51
N ARG A 76 -39.58 -11.63 42.64
CA ARG A 76 -39.06 -13.00 42.42
C ARG A 76 -38.76 -13.26 40.93
N MET A 77 -39.60 -12.81 40.01
CA MET A 77 -39.36 -12.90 38.57
C MET A 77 -38.14 -12.04 38.10
N HIS A 78 -38.01 -10.82 38.64
CA HIS A 78 -36.82 -9.99 38.36
C HIS A 78 -35.51 -10.57 38.89
N ARG A 79 -35.55 -11.27 40.05
CA ARG A 79 -34.36 -11.99 40.57
C ARG A 79 -34.00 -13.21 39.70
N LEU A 80 -34.99 -13.96 39.23
CA LEU A 80 -34.78 -15.11 38.34
C LEU A 80 -34.30 -14.65 36.94
N ALA A 81 -34.80 -13.55 36.43
CA ALA A 81 -34.32 -12.97 35.16
C ALA A 81 -32.91 -12.45 35.27
N ARG A 82 -32.54 -11.78 36.37
CA ARG A 82 -31.13 -11.37 36.63
C ARG A 82 -30.17 -12.53 36.78
N SER A 83 -30.59 -13.64 37.46
CA SER A 83 -29.75 -14.82 37.58
C SER A 83 -29.56 -15.58 36.26
N ARG A 84 -30.58 -15.58 35.38
CA ARG A 84 -30.47 -16.15 34.03
C ARG A 84 -29.61 -15.29 33.09
N SER A 85 -29.70 -13.97 33.19
CA SER A 85 -28.84 -13.06 32.39
C SER A 85 -27.38 -13.11 32.89
N ALA A 86 -27.14 -13.20 34.18
CA ALA A 86 -25.78 -13.36 34.74
C ALA A 86 -25.16 -14.72 34.37
N ARG A 87 -25.95 -15.81 34.37
CA ARG A 87 -25.46 -17.13 33.88
C ARG A 87 -25.21 -17.14 32.38
N ALA A 88 -26.06 -16.50 31.57
CA ALA A 88 -25.85 -16.36 30.11
C ALA A 88 -24.62 -15.51 29.81
N SER A 89 -24.34 -14.48 30.59
CA SER A 89 -23.10 -13.67 30.47
C SER A 89 -21.86 -14.43 30.92
N ALA A 90 -21.96 -15.24 31.99
CA ALA A 90 -20.85 -16.08 32.46
C ALA A 90 -20.52 -17.21 31.46
N VAL A 91 -21.54 -17.83 30.84
CA VAL A 91 -21.33 -18.84 29.78
C VAL A 91 -20.76 -18.25 28.51
N ARG A 92 -21.07 -16.95 28.17
CA ARG A 92 -20.43 -16.25 27.06
C ARG A 92 -18.96 -15.88 27.32
N SER A 93 -18.57 -15.66 28.59
CA SER A 93 -17.18 -15.29 28.92
C SER A 93 -16.21 -16.48 28.89
N THR A 94 -16.73 -17.72 28.99
CA THR A 94 -15.91 -18.95 28.96
C THR A 94 -15.70 -19.52 27.54
N ARG A 95 -16.28 -18.97 26.50
CA ARG A 95 -15.79 -19.22 25.15
C ARG A 95 -14.39 -18.64 25.06
N ARG A 96 -13.36 -19.44 25.42
CA ARG A 96 -11.97 -19.20 25.11
C ARG A 96 -11.94 -18.76 23.64
N ARG A 97 -11.73 -17.45 23.39
CA ARG A 97 -11.32 -17.00 22.07
C ARG A 97 -10.04 -17.76 21.80
N HIS A 98 -10.10 -18.78 20.94
CA HIS A 98 -8.89 -19.35 20.38
C HIS A 98 -8.12 -18.18 19.81
N ARG A 99 -7.07 -17.73 20.54
CA ARG A 99 -6.13 -16.77 20.00
C ARG A 99 -5.48 -17.49 18.83
N TYR A 100 -5.85 -17.12 17.62
CA TYR A 100 -5.14 -17.55 16.42
C TYR A 100 -3.72 -16.98 16.56
N TYR A 101 -2.75 -17.85 16.83
CA TYR A 101 -1.34 -17.51 16.82
C TYR A 101 -0.85 -17.74 15.39
N GLU A 102 -0.65 -16.65 14.66
CA GLU A 102 0.03 -16.70 13.38
C GLU A 102 1.44 -17.25 13.60
N ARG A 103 1.75 -18.37 12.91
CA ARG A 103 3.07 -18.98 12.95
C ARG A 103 3.90 -18.41 11.82
N PHE A 104 5.10 -17.95 12.16
CA PHE A 104 6.08 -17.46 11.20
C PHE A 104 7.21 -18.46 11.09
N TYR A 105 7.67 -18.69 9.86
CA TYR A 105 8.77 -19.61 9.56
C TYR A 105 10.05 -18.86 9.19
N THR A 106 9.94 -17.62 8.71
CA THR A 106 11.07 -16.76 8.36
C THR A 106 11.58 -16.05 9.62
N SER A 107 12.89 -16.06 9.83
CA SER A 107 13.54 -15.32 10.92
C SER A 107 13.43 -13.83 10.70
N SER A 108 13.19 -13.05 11.76
CA SER A 108 13.23 -11.59 11.74
C SER A 108 14.63 -11.02 11.81
N PHE A 109 15.63 -11.86 12.07
CA PHE A 109 17.03 -11.48 12.21
C PHE A 109 17.88 -12.29 11.25
N ALA A 110 18.89 -11.68 10.69
CA ALA A 110 19.85 -12.29 9.79
C ALA A 110 21.26 -11.78 10.11
N GLN A 111 22.26 -12.56 9.71
CA GLN A 111 23.68 -12.20 9.78
C GLN A 111 24.16 -11.87 8.37
N ASP A 112 25.27 -11.21 8.26
CA ASP A 112 25.99 -10.95 7.01
C ASP A 112 25.12 -10.29 5.92
N LEU A 113 24.30 -9.33 6.34
CA LEU A 113 23.31 -8.65 5.46
C LEU A 113 23.98 -7.88 4.30
N THR A 114 25.26 -7.53 4.43
CA THR A 114 26.01 -6.75 3.44
C THR A 114 26.94 -7.60 2.58
N GLU A 115 26.93 -8.92 2.77
CA GLU A 115 27.77 -9.82 2.00
C GLU A 115 27.38 -9.81 0.53
N GLY A 116 28.38 -9.50 -0.33
CA GLY A 116 28.18 -9.42 -1.78
C GLY A 116 27.62 -8.10 -2.29
N ASP A 117 27.40 -7.10 -1.41
CA ASP A 117 26.97 -5.78 -1.84
C ASP A 117 28.07 -5.06 -2.64
N VAL A 118 27.70 -4.48 -3.79
CA VAL A 118 28.56 -3.58 -4.59
C VAL A 118 28.43 -2.17 -4.04
N THR A 119 29.53 -1.58 -3.57
CA THR A 119 29.48 -0.35 -2.74
C THR A 119 30.36 0.80 -3.22
N ALA A 120 31.23 0.54 -4.21
CA ALA A 120 32.23 1.53 -4.62
C ALA A 120 31.69 2.85 -5.18
N GLY A 121 30.43 2.82 -5.69
CA GLY A 121 29.72 4.02 -6.17
C GLY A 121 28.72 4.60 -5.19
N GLU A 122 28.56 4.01 -4.00
CA GLU A 122 27.63 4.49 -2.98
C GLU A 122 28.21 5.67 -2.18
N ASP A 123 27.32 6.46 -1.58
CA ASP A 123 27.71 7.48 -0.61
C ASP A 123 28.06 6.80 0.72
N PRO A 124 29.30 6.92 1.22
CA PRO A 124 29.75 6.19 2.41
C PRO A 124 29.01 6.62 3.69
N VAL A 125 28.61 7.88 3.81
CA VAL A 125 27.85 8.38 4.96
C VAL A 125 26.44 7.80 4.96
N VAL A 126 25.78 7.81 3.80
CA VAL A 126 24.45 7.25 3.63
C VAL A 126 24.44 5.74 3.85
N ARG A 127 25.45 5.06 3.32
CA ARG A 127 25.59 3.61 3.50
C ARG A 127 25.78 3.23 4.97
N GLN A 128 26.70 3.90 5.66
CA GLN A 128 26.94 3.60 7.08
C GLN A 128 25.69 3.88 7.91
N ALA A 129 25.03 5.01 7.68
CA ALA A 129 23.78 5.35 8.36
C ALA A 129 22.68 4.29 8.14
N ALA A 130 22.59 3.72 6.93
CA ALA A 130 21.63 2.66 6.61
C ALA A 130 21.98 1.33 7.31
N ILE A 131 23.25 0.93 7.34
CA ILE A 131 23.74 -0.28 8.04
C ILE A 131 23.44 -0.19 9.53
N ASP A 132 23.83 0.91 10.18
CA ASP A 132 23.64 1.12 11.62
C ASP A 132 22.15 1.16 12.00
N ALA A 133 21.33 1.76 11.13
CA ALA A 133 19.91 1.82 11.34
C ALA A 133 19.23 0.45 11.22
N LEU A 134 19.59 -0.34 10.21
CA LEU A 134 19.03 -1.68 9.97
C LEU A 134 19.45 -2.67 11.06
N GLY A 135 20.70 -2.59 11.50
CA GLY A 135 21.28 -3.55 12.44
C GLY A 135 21.20 -4.98 11.89
N ASN A 136 20.77 -5.90 12.73
CA ASN A 136 20.62 -7.31 12.34
C ASN A 136 19.20 -7.69 11.91
N MET A 137 18.33 -6.73 11.63
CA MET A 137 16.98 -7.03 11.13
C MET A 137 17.04 -7.63 9.71
N ASN A 138 16.33 -8.75 9.51
CA ASN A 138 16.23 -9.36 8.18
C ASN A 138 15.43 -8.45 7.23
N GLY A 139 16.14 -7.64 6.49
CA GLY A 139 15.58 -6.59 5.66
C GLY A 139 16.62 -5.93 4.76
N THR A 140 16.18 -4.87 4.09
CA THR A 140 16.99 -4.01 3.24
C THR A 140 16.64 -2.55 3.47
N VAL A 141 17.60 -1.68 3.24
CA VAL A 141 17.41 -0.22 3.19
C VAL A 141 17.94 0.28 1.87
N VAL A 142 17.11 1.04 1.15
CA VAL A 142 17.48 1.72 -0.10
C VAL A 142 17.31 3.21 0.10
N ALA A 143 18.38 3.97 -0.16
CA ALA A 143 18.39 5.43 -0.12
C ALA A 143 18.59 5.99 -1.53
N ILE A 144 17.76 6.97 -1.92
CA ILE A 144 17.70 7.48 -3.29
C ILE A 144 17.71 9.01 -3.26
N GLU A 145 18.46 9.62 -4.18
CA GLU A 145 18.35 11.02 -4.51
C GLU A 145 17.19 11.21 -5.49
N PRO A 146 16.07 11.80 -5.05
CA PRO A 146 14.84 11.79 -5.87
C PRO A 146 14.91 12.66 -7.12
N THR A 147 15.83 13.63 -7.16
CA THR A 147 15.99 14.57 -8.27
C THR A 147 16.79 14.03 -9.45
N SER A 148 17.41 12.86 -9.27
CA SER A 148 18.26 12.23 -10.29
C SER A 148 18.01 10.75 -10.49
N GLY A 149 17.36 10.09 -9.53
CA GLY A 149 17.20 8.64 -9.50
C GLY A 149 18.47 7.88 -9.07
N ARG A 150 19.52 8.60 -8.61
CA ARG A 150 20.72 7.96 -8.09
C ARG A 150 20.43 7.23 -6.80
N VAL A 151 20.77 5.95 -6.75
CA VAL A 151 20.79 5.16 -5.51
C VAL A 151 22.05 5.52 -4.76
N LEU A 152 21.88 6.17 -3.60
CA LEU A 152 22.97 6.61 -2.74
C LEU A 152 23.52 5.47 -1.89
N ALA A 153 22.67 4.55 -1.48
CA ALA A 153 23.03 3.33 -0.78
C ALA A 153 21.94 2.26 -0.91
N MET A 154 22.36 1.01 -0.97
CA MET A 154 21.48 -0.16 -1.00
C MET A 154 22.07 -1.27 -0.14
N VAL A 155 21.57 -1.40 1.10
CA VAL A 155 22.02 -2.40 2.06
C VAL A 155 21.25 -3.68 1.89
N ASN A 156 21.92 -4.83 1.83
CA ASN A 156 21.37 -6.15 1.47
C ASN A 156 20.76 -6.13 0.06
N GLN A 157 21.63 -5.91 -0.93
CA GLN A 157 21.27 -5.81 -2.34
C GLN A 157 20.56 -7.08 -2.85
N LYS A 158 20.96 -8.25 -2.35
CA LYS A 158 20.30 -9.51 -2.66
C LYS A 158 18.79 -9.47 -2.38
N LEU A 159 18.36 -8.84 -1.29
CA LEU A 159 16.94 -8.68 -0.96
C LEU A 159 16.32 -7.50 -1.69
N ALA A 160 17.04 -6.38 -1.82
CA ALA A 160 16.56 -5.19 -2.50
C ALA A 160 16.24 -5.44 -3.98
N LEU A 161 17.07 -6.26 -4.63
CA LEU A 161 16.97 -6.60 -6.06
C LEU A 161 16.11 -7.85 -6.34
N SER A 162 15.59 -8.51 -5.29
CA SER A 162 14.71 -9.68 -5.46
C SER A 162 13.38 -9.29 -6.13
N SER A 163 12.59 -10.30 -6.53
CA SER A 163 11.26 -10.12 -7.16
C SER A 163 10.21 -9.43 -6.28
N GLY A 164 10.64 -8.89 -5.15
CA GLY A 164 9.83 -8.12 -4.23
C GLY A 164 8.87 -8.96 -3.38
N ALA A 165 7.93 -8.27 -2.76
CA ALA A 165 6.92 -8.87 -1.91
C ALA A 165 5.60 -8.09 -2.02
N GLN A 166 4.54 -8.64 -1.41
CA GLN A 166 3.27 -7.93 -1.31
C GLN A 166 3.49 -6.55 -0.68
N PRO A 167 3.09 -5.45 -1.35
CA PRO A 167 3.36 -4.08 -0.88
C PRO A 167 2.56 -3.73 0.37
N CYS A 168 1.58 -4.53 0.73
CA CYS A 168 0.69 -4.26 1.84
C CYS A 168 0.04 -2.87 1.66
N SER A 169 0.05 -2.04 2.71
CA SER A 169 -0.56 -0.71 2.67
C SER A 169 0.27 0.37 1.97
N THR A 170 1.47 0.08 1.45
CA THR A 170 2.21 1.07 0.64
C THR A 170 1.57 1.26 -0.73
N ILE A 171 0.85 0.26 -1.26
CA ILE A 171 0.06 0.39 -2.50
C ILE A 171 -0.94 1.56 -2.46
N LYS A 172 -1.36 1.98 -1.27
CA LYS A 172 -2.30 3.08 -1.07
C LYS A 172 -1.80 4.41 -1.63
N LEU A 173 -0.48 4.59 -1.78
CA LEU A 173 0.07 5.79 -2.41
C LEU A 173 -0.32 5.84 -3.90
N SER A 174 -0.13 4.75 -4.64
CA SER A 174 -0.56 4.65 -6.04
C SER A 174 -2.06 4.86 -6.19
N VAL A 175 -2.86 4.24 -5.33
CA VAL A 175 -4.33 4.37 -5.37
C VAL A 175 -4.80 5.78 -5.03
N ALA A 176 -4.15 6.46 -4.07
CA ALA A 176 -4.46 7.84 -3.72
C ALA A 176 -4.16 8.78 -4.89
N LEU A 177 -2.98 8.66 -5.49
CA LEU A 177 -2.60 9.45 -6.66
C LEU A 177 -3.57 9.22 -7.83
N ALA A 178 -3.91 7.96 -8.14
CA ALA A 178 -4.89 7.63 -9.18
C ALA A 178 -6.24 8.29 -8.93
N ALA A 179 -6.76 8.21 -7.71
CA ALA A 179 -8.07 8.76 -7.36
C ALA A 179 -8.09 10.30 -7.35
N LEU A 180 -6.98 10.93 -6.97
CA LEU A 180 -6.80 12.38 -7.04
C LEU A 180 -6.70 12.85 -8.50
N SER A 181 -5.90 12.18 -9.34
CA SER A 181 -5.75 12.50 -10.77
C SER A 181 -7.06 12.35 -11.54
N GLU A 182 -7.93 11.41 -11.13
CA GLU A 182 -9.27 11.24 -11.69
C GLU A 182 -10.31 12.23 -11.10
N GLY A 183 -9.92 13.10 -10.18
CA GLY A 183 -10.85 14.00 -9.49
C GLY A 183 -11.92 13.28 -8.66
N LEU A 184 -11.70 11.99 -8.33
CA LEU A 184 -12.65 11.16 -7.59
C LEU A 184 -12.69 11.51 -6.09
N ILE A 185 -11.59 11.99 -5.57
CA ILE A 185 -11.39 12.44 -4.19
C ILE A 185 -10.54 13.70 -4.14
N ASP A 186 -10.61 14.40 -3.03
CA ASP A 186 -9.65 15.41 -2.57
C ASP A 186 -9.24 15.10 -1.11
N LYS A 187 -8.31 15.88 -0.54
CA LYS A 187 -7.81 15.61 0.82
C LYS A 187 -8.84 15.81 1.92
N THR A 188 -9.89 16.58 1.68
CA THR A 188 -10.85 17.04 2.69
C THR A 188 -12.21 16.36 2.58
N THR A 189 -12.67 16.05 1.37
CA THR A 189 -14.00 15.47 1.14
C THR A 189 -14.13 14.06 1.72
N PRO A 190 -15.10 13.84 2.64
CA PRO A 190 -15.19 12.54 3.30
C PRO A 190 -15.83 11.49 2.39
N VAL A 191 -15.15 10.36 2.24
CA VAL A 191 -15.67 9.14 1.61
C VAL A 191 -16.47 8.34 2.63
N ALA A 192 -17.66 7.86 2.24
CA ALA A 192 -18.51 7.02 3.10
C ALA A 192 -17.90 5.61 3.21
N LEU A 193 -17.69 5.14 4.45
CA LEU A 193 -17.15 3.80 4.77
C LEU A 193 -18.23 2.84 5.27
N GLY A 194 -19.45 3.33 5.44
CA GLY A 194 -20.61 2.60 5.94
C GLY A 194 -21.74 3.55 6.34
N ARG A 195 -22.75 3.03 7.03
CA ARG A 195 -23.95 3.82 7.37
C ARG A 195 -23.67 5.10 8.16
N ARG A 196 -22.65 5.09 9.05
CA ARG A 196 -22.36 6.20 9.98
C ARG A 196 -20.87 6.58 10.02
N SER A 197 -20.03 5.97 9.19
CA SER A 197 -18.60 6.22 9.19
C SER A 197 -18.18 6.90 7.89
N ARG A 198 -17.46 7.98 8.01
CA ARG A 198 -16.84 8.72 6.90
C ARG A 198 -15.41 9.07 7.28
N MET A 199 -14.55 9.24 6.29
CA MET A 199 -13.13 9.59 6.48
C MET A 199 -12.65 10.34 5.25
N ASN A 200 -11.79 11.34 5.42
CA ASN A 200 -11.10 12.03 4.34
C ASN A 200 -9.77 11.34 3.99
N LEU A 201 -9.11 11.78 2.92
CA LEU A 201 -7.87 11.19 2.43
C LEU A 201 -6.73 11.33 3.44
N THR A 202 -6.57 12.52 4.05
CA THR A 202 -5.51 12.79 5.03
C THR A 202 -5.54 11.80 6.18
N GLU A 203 -6.69 11.62 6.82
CA GLU A 203 -6.87 10.66 7.92
C GLU A 203 -6.75 9.20 7.45
N ALA A 204 -7.25 8.90 6.24
CA ALA A 204 -7.16 7.56 5.67
C ALA A 204 -5.71 7.14 5.40
N LEU A 205 -4.86 8.04 4.93
CA LEU A 205 -3.43 7.79 4.74
C LEU A 205 -2.69 7.71 6.07
N ALA A 206 -2.93 8.67 6.99
CA ALA A 206 -2.30 8.73 8.30
C ALA A 206 -2.54 7.45 9.12
N HIS A 207 -3.77 7.00 9.17
CA HIS A 207 -4.17 5.78 9.88
C HIS A 207 -4.15 4.52 9.03
N SER A 208 -3.78 4.63 7.75
CA SER A 208 -3.73 3.50 6.82
C SER A 208 -5.05 2.73 6.73
N ASN A 209 -6.18 3.43 6.62
CA ASN A 209 -7.51 2.85 6.69
C ASN A 209 -7.83 1.99 5.46
N ASN A 210 -8.09 0.70 5.67
CA ASN A 210 -8.35 -0.25 4.59
C ASN A 210 -9.71 -0.02 3.95
N ALA A 211 -10.76 0.23 4.75
CA ALA A 211 -12.11 0.42 4.23
C ALA A 211 -12.22 1.63 3.29
N TYR A 212 -11.44 2.69 3.57
CA TYR A 212 -11.34 3.85 2.69
C TYR A 212 -10.78 3.45 1.32
N PHE A 213 -9.62 2.81 1.29
CA PHE A 213 -8.96 2.43 0.03
C PHE A 213 -9.67 1.31 -0.71
N GLU A 214 -10.38 0.42 -0.01
CA GLU A 214 -11.30 -0.53 -0.65
C GLU A 214 -12.47 0.18 -1.35
N ALA A 215 -13.06 1.19 -0.70
CA ALA A 215 -14.16 1.96 -1.28
C ALA A 215 -13.70 2.79 -2.49
N VAL A 216 -12.56 3.46 -2.38
CA VAL A 216 -11.94 4.24 -3.47
C VAL A 216 -11.55 3.33 -4.63
N GLY A 217 -10.90 2.20 -4.37
CA GLY A 217 -10.51 1.24 -5.41
C GLY A 217 -11.71 0.67 -6.18
N ARG A 218 -12.80 0.33 -5.47
CA ARG A 218 -14.04 -0.11 -6.14
C ARG A 218 -14.69 0.98 -7.01
N LYS A 219 -14.52 2.25 -6.66
CA LYS A 219 -15.02 3.38 -7.46
C LYS A 219 -14.15 3.64 -8.68
N LEU A 220 -12.83 3.50 -8.56
CA LEU A 220 -11.91 3.61 -9.69
C LEU A 220 -12.12 2.48 -10.70
N GLY A 221 -12.34 1.26 -10.21
CA GLY A 221 -12.33 0.06 -11.03
C GLY A 221 -10.91 -0.43 -11.34
N PHE A 222 -10.81 -1.70 -11.78
CA PHE A 222 -9.52 -2.34 -12.04
C PHE A 222 -8.73 -1.62 -13.14
N ASP A 223 -9.38 -1.26 -14.24
CA ASP A 223 -8.70 -0.69 -15.42
C ASP A 223 -7.95 0.60 -15.06
N LYS A 224 -8.57 1.52 -14.32
CA LYS A 224 -7.92 2.76 -13.88
C LYS A 224 -6.83 2.49 -12.84
N VAL A 225 -7.09 1.62 -11.87
CA VAL A 225 -6.10 1.26 -10.86
C VAL A 225 -4.86 0.65 -11.50
N SER A 226 -5.03 -0.24 -12.48
CA SER A 226 -3.94 -0.86 -13.23
C SER A 226 -3.20 0.15 -14.11
N TYR A 227 -3.92 0.96 -14.87
CA TYR A 227 -3.34 2.01 -15.71
C TYR A 227 -2.40 2.90 -14.91
N TYR A 228 -2.88 3.50 -13.82
CA TYR A 228 -2.06 4.37 -12.98
C TYR A 228 -0.92 3.63 -12.27
N ALA A 229 -1.12 2.38 -11.87
CA ALA A 229 -0.04 1.60 -11.29
C ALA A 229 1.14 1.43 -12.26
N HIS A 230 0.86 1.13 -13.53
CA HIS A 230 1.89 1.07 -14.58
C HIS A 230 2.51 2.44 -14.87
N GLU A 231 1.70 3.51 -14.92
CA GLU A 231 2.24 4.87 -15.05
C GLU A 231 3.26 5.19 -13.95
N TYR A 232 3.03 4.73 -12.72
CA TYR A 232 3.95 4.92 -11.60
C TYR A 232 5.09 3.89 -11.54
N GLY A 233 5.25 3.05 -12.58
CA GLY A 233 6.36 2.11 -12.73
C GLY A 233 6.17 0.76 -12.05
N LEU A 234 4.97 0.42 -11.58
CA LEU A 234 4.68 -0.90 -11.04
C LEU A 234 4.55 -1.92 -12.19
N GLY A 235 5.09 -3.14 -11.98
CA GLY A 235 5.13 -4.15 -13.04
C GLY A 235 6.25 -3.95 -14.07
N GLU A 236 7.15 -2.99 -13.87
CA GLU A 236 8.32 -2.70 -14.70
C GLU A 236 9.60 -2.73 -13.86
N LEU A 237 10.77 -2.94 -14.49
CA LEU A 237 12.04 -2.72 -13.82
C LEU A 237 12.17 -1.24 -13.44
N ALA A 238 12.53 -0.97 -12.19
CA ALA A 238 12.76 0.39 -11.72
C ALA A 238 14.14 0.91 -12.14
N GLY A 239 15.12 0.00 -12.19
CA GLY A 239 16.50 0.31 -12.48
C GLY A 239 16.83 0.46 -13.97
N TYR A 240 17.91 1.17 -14.23
CA TYR A 240 18.57 1.19 -15.53
C TYR A 240 19.89 0.43 -15.41
N GLN A 241 19.96 -0.74 -16.03
CA GLN A 241 21.13 -1.60 -16.04
C GLN A 241 21.69 -1.91 -14.62
N ILE A 242 20.80 -2.23 -13.69
CA ILE A 242 21.20 -2.73 -12.37
C ILE A 242 21.28 -4.24 -12.45
N ASP A 243 22.48 -4.79 -12.34
CA ASP A 243 22.70 -6.22 -12.40
C ASP A 243 21.97 -6.95 -11.27
N GLY A 244 21.27 -8.01 -11.63
CA GLY A 244 20.51 -8.84 -10.66
C GLY A 244 19.15 -8.27 -10.26
N GLU A 245 18.72 -7.11 -10.76
CA GLU A 245 17.38 -6.61 -10.50
C GLU A 245 16.34 -7.56 -11.08
N GLN A 246 15.40 -7.99 -10.21
CA GLN A 246 14.27 -8.81 -10.61
C GLN A 246 13.00 -7.97 -10.70
N LEU A 247 12.09 -8.41 -11.56
CA LEU A 247 10.82 -7.73 -11.77
C LEU A 247 9.84 -8.04 -10.65
N GLY A 248 9.20 -7.01 -10.09
CA GLY A 248 7.95 -7.15 -9.37
C GLY A 248 6.79 -7.43 -10.33
N THR A 249 5.68 -7.94 -9.81
CA THR A 249 4.54 -8.31 -10.64
C THR A 249 3.32 -7.46 -10.33
N TYR A 250 2.60 -7.06 -11.37
CA TYR A 250 1.29 -6.46 -11.29
C TYR A 250 0.32 -7.32 -12.13
N PRO A 251 -0.88 -7.68 -11.63
CA PRO A 251 -1.77 -8.57 -12.37
C PRO A 251 -2.41 -7.88 -13.57
N ASP A 252 -2.51 -8.61 -14.70
CA ASP A 252 -3.16 -8.14 -15.92
C ASP A 252 -4.70 -8.12 -15.83
N GLN A 253 -5.25 -8.77 -14.81
CA GLN A 253 -6.69 -8.87 -14.58
C GLN A 253 -7.01 -8.69 -13.10
N GLU A 254 -8.23 -8.24 -12.82
CA GLU A 254 -8.73 -8.14 -11.46
C GLU A 254 -8.66 -9.49 -10.73
N ILE A 255 -8.14 -9.51 -9.52
CA ILE A 255 -8.17 -10.71 -8.69
C ILE A 255 -9.63 -11.09 -8.37
N THR A 256 -9.87 -12.40 -8.20
CA THR A 256 -11.23 -12.91 -8.01
C THR A 256 -11.92 -12.30 -6.80
N ALA A 257 -13.24 -12.20 -6.83
CA ALA A 257 -14.05 -11.72 -5.71
C ALA A 257 -13.81 -12.51 -4.40
N LYS A 258 -13.42 -13.81 -4.49
CA LYS A 258 -13.04 -14.62 -3.32
C LYS A 258 -11.79 -14.07 -2.60
N LEU A 259 -10.87 -13.47 -3.34
CA LEU A 259 -9.67 -12.80 -2.82
C LEU A 259 -9.93 -11.34 -2.47
N GLY A 260 -11.14 -10.84 -2.72
CA GLY A 260 -11.61 -9.49 -2.36
C GLY A 260 -11.58 -8.48 -3.49
N GLY A 261 -11.28 -8.90 -4.74
CA GLY A 261 -11.33 -8.07 -5.94
C GLY A 261 -10.44 -6.83 -5.86
N VAL A 262 -10.72 -5.84 -6.71
CA VAL A 262 -9.97 -4.56 -6.77
C VAL A 262 -9.89 -3.85 -5.40
N GLY A 263 -10.88 -4.02 -4.52
CA GLY A 263 -10.83 -3.44 -3.18
C GLY A 263 -9.64 -3.93 -2.36
N LYS A 264 -9.35 -5.24 -2.37
CA LYS A 264 -8.18 -5.81 -1.68
C LYS A 264 -6.87 -5.47 -2.38
N MET A 265 -6.85 -5.41 -3.70
CA MET A 265 -5.70 -4.89 -4.45
C MET A 265 -5.33 -3.49 -3.97
N CYS A 266 -6.30 -2.60 -3.83
CA CYS A 266 -6.10 -1.20 -3.44
C CYS A 266 -5.78 -0.99 -1.96
N SER A 267 -6.20 -1.88 -1.07
CA SER A 267 -6.00 -1.71 0.37
C SER A 267 -4.79 -2.48 0.92
N PHE A 268 -4.45 -3.62 0.32
CA PHE A 268 -3.39 -4.52 0.78
C PHE A 268 -2.35 -4.88 -0.30
N GLY A 269 -2.58 -4.50 -1.57
CA GLY A 269 -1.76 -4.97 -2.68
C GLY A 269 -1.91 -6.48 -2.92
N GLU A 270 -3.12 -7.01 -2.70
CA GLU A 270 -3.37 -8.44 -2.96
C GLU A 270 -3.17 -8.74 -4.43
N GLY A 271 -2.43 -9.81 -4.75
CA GLY A 271 -2.04 -10.14 -6.12
C GLY A 271 -0.83 -9.37 -6.68
N VAL A 272 -0.35 -8.32 -5.98
CA VAL A 272 0.79 -7.50 -6.40
C VAL A 272 2.07 -7.95 -5.69
N SER A 273 3.19 -8.00 -6.40
CA SER A 273 4.54 -8.02 -5.83
C SER A 273 5.28 -6.76 -6.25
N MET A 274 5.83 -6.02 -5.30
CA MET A 274 6.54 -4.76 -5.50
C MET A 274 7.96 -4.87 -4.94
N THR A 275 8.95 -4.40 -5.69
CA THR A 275 10.34 -4.35 -5.22
C THR A 275 10.59 -3.07 -4.41
N PRO A 276 11.61 -3.06 -3.53
CA PRO A 276 12.03 -1.83 -2.86
C PRO A 276 12.39 -0.70 -3.83
N LEU A 277 13.01 -1.03 -4.97
CA LEU A 277 13.34 -0.06 -6.01
C LEU A 277 12.10 0.54 -6.69
N GLN A 278 11.09 -0.27 -7.03
CA GLN A 278 9.84 0.22 -7.60
C GLN A 278 9.12 1.18 -6.63
N LEU A 279 9.07 0.83 -5.35
CA LEU A 279 8.48 1.70 -4.32
C LEU A 279 9.29 2.98 -4.16
N GLY A 280 10.62 2.88 -4.18
CA GLY A 280 11.53 4.01 -4.12
C GLY A 280 11.36 4.96 -5.31
N ALA A 281 11.26 4.44 -6.52
CA ALA A 281 11.04 5.22 -7.75
C ALA A 281 9.72 6.00 -7.69
N MET A 282 8.62 5.34 -7.29
CA MET A 282 7.32 6.00 -7.12
C MET A 282 7.35 7.10 -6.06
N VAL A 283 7.97 6.85 -4.90
CA VAL A 283 8.07 7.85 -3.82
C VAL A 283 9.03 8.98 -4.22
N SER A 284 10.07 8.69 -5.01
CA SER A 284 10.96 9.73 -5.59
C SER A 284 10.20 10.64 -6.53
N ALA A 285 9.31 10.10 -7.37
CA ALA A 285 8.45 10.92 -8.24
C ALA A 285 7.50 11.83 -7.43
N ILE A 286 6.96 11.36 -6.30
CA ILE A 286 6.19 12.21 -5.39
C ILE A 286 7.08 13.31 -4.80
N ALA A 287 8.28 12.97 -4.34
CA ALA A 287 9.19 13.88 -3.69
C ALA A 287 9.74 14.98 -4.63
N ASN A 288 9.89 14.69 -5.91
CA ASN A 288 10.50 15.61 -6.88
C ASN A 288 9.51 16.41 -7.75
N GLY A 289 8.20 16.20 -7.57
CA GLY A 289 7.19 16.96 -8.32
C GLY A 289 6.63 16.27 -9.55
N GLY A 290 6.89 14.95 -9.74
CA GLY A 290 6.27 14.14 -10.79
C GLY A 290 7.22 13.57 -11.85
N THR A 291 8.53 13.68 -11.68
CA THR A 291 9.47 13.04 -12.61
C THR A 291 9.81 11.63 -12.12
N LEU A 292 9.41 10.62 -12.87
CA LEU A 292 9.82 9.23 -12.64
C LEU A 292 11.16 9.00 -13.34
N TYR A 293 12.21 8.85 -12.56
CA TYR A 293 13.54 8.48 -13.05
C TYR A 293 13.71 6.97 -13.06
N TYR A 294 14.57 6.48 -13.97
CA TYR A 294 15.19 5.18 -13.76
C TYR A 294 16.09 5.26 -12.53
N MET A 295 16.00 4.26 -11.67
CA MET A 295 16.95 4.11 -10.57
C MET A 295 18.29 3.69 -11.14
N GLN A 296 19.38 4.34 -10.73
CA GLN A 296 20.73 4.05 -11.18
C GLN A 296 21.62 3.82 -9.96
N HIS A 297 22.31 2.70 -9.95
CA HIS A 297 23.23 2.32 -8.88
C HIS A 297 24.66 2.25 -9.44
N PRO A 298 25.43 3.36 -9.46
CA PRO A 298 26.80 3.36 -9.91
C PRO A 298 27.63 2.34 -9.15
N ALA A 299 28.36 1.50 -9.88
CA ALA A 299 29.18 0.44 -9.30
C ALA A 299 30.65 0.87 -9.09
N THR A 300 31.04 2.00 -9.69
CA THR A 300 32.42 2.51 -9.65
C THR A 300 32.44 4.02 -9.41
N PRO A 301 33.59 4.57 -8.90
CA PRO A 301 33.80 6.02 -8.78
C PRO A 301 33.68 6.75 -10.12
N ASP A 302 34.13 6.13 -11.21
CA ASP A 302 34.08 6.71 -12.55
C ASP A 302 32.62 6.85 -13.02
N GLU A 303 31.75 5.89 -12.75
CA GLU A 303 30.31 5.98 -13.02
C GLU A 303 29.65 7.07 -12.18
N VAL A 304 30.12 7.29 -10.96
CA VAL A 304 29.65 8.42 -10.12
C VAL A 304 30.07 9.75 -10.71
N ALA A 305 31.35 9.88 -11.14
CA ALA A 305 31.85 11.10 -11.73
C ALA A 305 31.18 11.47 -13.05
N ASN A 306 30.77 10.47 -13.82
CA ASN A 306 30.10 10.62 -15.12
C ASN A 306 28.56 10.41 -15.02
N PHE A 307 27.98 10.45 -13.82
CA PHE A 307 26.58 10.16 -13.59
C PHE A 307 25.69 11.16 -14.34
N GLN A 308 24.71 10.64 -15.07
CA GLN A 308 23.69 11.42 -15.75
C GLN A 308 22.28 10.89 -15.38
N PRO A 309 21.38 11.73 -14.87
CA PRO A 309 20.01 11.35 -14.60
C PRO A 309 19.30 10.84 -15.86
N ARG A 310 18.53 9.76 -15.72
CA ARG A 310 17.74 9.20 -16.82
C ARG A 310 16.26 9.26 -16.48
N VAL A 311 15.52 10.11 -17.16
CA VAL A 311 14.08 10.22 -17.02
C VAL A 311 13.42 9.01 -17.68
N LYS A 312 12.55 8.32 -16.95
CA LYS A 312 11.72 7.24 -17.46
C LYS A 312 10.43 7.79 -18.06
N ARG A 313 9.75 8.67 -17.32
CA ARG A 313 8.56 9.42 -17.79
C ARG A 313 8.28 10.63 -16.88
N HIS A 314 7.50 11.57 -17.38
CA HIS A 314 6.93 12.65 -16.58
C HIS A 314 5.48 12.27 -16.23
N LEU A 315 5.15 12.40 -14.95
CA LEU A 315 3.83 12.10 -14.40
C LEU A 315 3.09 13.42 -14.16
N ASP A 316 1.86 13.50 -14.58
CA ASP A 316 1.01 14.68 -14.31
C ASP A 316 0.39 14.63 -12.92
N ILE A 317 1.25 14.54 -11.89
CA ILE A 317 0.85 14.46 -10.49
C ILE A 317 1.21 15.69 -9.65
N ALA A 318 1.95 16.64 -10.21
CA ALA A 318 2.37 17.83 -9.46
C ALA A 318 1.20 18.56 -8.77
N PRO A 319 0.02 18.75 -9.40
CA PRO A 319 -1.11 19.41 -8.76
C PRO A 319 -1.69 18.63 -7.56
N VAL A 320 -1.53 17.30 -7.53
CA VAL A 320 -2.13 16.44 -6.48
C VAL A 320 -1.13 16.04 -5.38
N ILE A 321 0.14 16.36 -5.52
CA ILE A 321 1.16 16.09 -4.50
C ILE A 321 0.82 16.77 -3.15
N PRO A 322 0.37 18.05 -3.09
CA PRO A 322 -0.02 18.66 -1.81
C PRO A 322 -1.17 17.92 -1.12
N GLU A 323 -2.07 17.31 -1.90
CA GLU A 323 -3.22 16.57 -1.38
C GLU A 323 -2.80 15.26 -0.64
N ILE A 324 -1.77 14.56 -1.17
CA ILE A 324 -1.28 13.32 -0.57
C ILE A 324 -0.27 13.59 0.56
N SER A 325 0.49 14.69 0.47
CA SER A 325 1.57 15.04 1.40
C SER A 325 1.08 15.20 2.84
N ASP A 326 -0.09 15.83 3.05
CA ASP A 326 -0.68 16.01 4.38
C ASP A 326 -0.94 14.66 5.08
N GLY A 327 -1.42 13.67 4.32
CA GLY A 327 -1.67 12.32 4.82
C GLY A 327 -0.38 11.55 5.14
N MET A 328 0.65 11.72 4.30
CA MET A 328 1.98 11.13 4.53
C MET A 328 2.67 11.76 5.75
N ALA A 329 2.59 13.08 5.92
CA ALA A 329 3.07 13.78 7.11
C ALA A 329 2.27 13.37 8.36
N GLY A 330 0.93 13.24 8.23
CA GLY A 330 0.05 12.75 9.30
C GLY A 330 0.43 11.37 9.79
N ALA A 331 0.83 10.46 8.87
CA ALA A 331 1.29 9.12 9.23
C ALA A 331 2.49 9.15 10.20
N VAL A 332 3.41 10.07 10.02
CA VAL A 332 4.59 10.25 10.88
C VAL A 332 4.24 11.03 12.15
N ARG A 333 3.44 12.09 12.06
CA ARG A 333 3.14 12.94 13.22
C ARG A 333 2.29 12.24 14.28
N TYR A 334 1.23 11.53 13.89
CA TYR A 334 0.26 10.91 14.81
C TYR A 334 -0.23 9.53 14.37
N GLY A 335 0.10 9.10 13.14
CA GLY A 335 -0.44 7.90 12.53
C GLY A 335 0.43 6.66 12.71
N THR A 336 0.46 5.82 11.68
CA THR A 336 1.08 4.49 11.70
C THR A 336 2.61 4.51 11.69
N ALA A 337 3.24 5.62 11.30
CA ALA A 337 4.68 5.79 11.23
C ALA A 337 5.26 6.67 12.35
N ARG A 338 4.50 6.92 13.42
CA ARG A 338 4.96 7.77 14.54
C ARG A 338 6.26 7.29 15.21
N SER A 339 6.65 6.04 14.98
CA SER A 339 7.92 5.49 15.48
C SER A 339 9.17 6.12 14.85
N VAL A 340 9.07 6.80 13.70
CA VAL A 340 10.13 7.68 13.18
C VAL A 340 10.56 8.67 14.24
N ARG A 341 9.58 9.30 14.92
CA ARG A 341 9.77 10.36 15.89
C ARG A 341 10.39 9.93 17.21
N LEU A 342 10.57 8.64 17.43
CA LEU A 342 11.36 8.13 18.56
C LEU A 342 12.86 8.45 18.42
N ASN A 343 13.31 8.65 17.17
CA ASN A 343 14.71 8.87 16.85
C ASN A 343 14.97 10.21 16.15
N PHE A 344 13.99 10.75 15.40
CA PHE A 344 14.19 11.93 14.56
C PHE A 344 12.96 12.83 14.53
N ASN A 345 13.15 14.11 14.85
CA ASN A 345 12.09 15.14 14.91
C ASN A 345 12.52 16.48 14.29
N GLU A 346 13.76 16.61 13.87
CA GLU A 346 14.39 17.86 13.45
C GLU A 346 13.84 18.33 12.10
N GLU A 347 13.56 17.38 11.21
CA GLU A 347 13.07 17.66 9.87
C GLU A 347 11.70 17.01 9.62
N SER A 348 10.98 17.52 8.66
CA SER A 348 9.70 16.96 8.26
C SER A 348 9.90 15.70 7.44
N ILE A 349 9.45 14.57 7.98
CA ILE A 349 9.42 13.28 7.28
C ILE A 349 8.00 12.99 6.81
N LEU A 350 7.85 12.67 5.55
CA LEU A 350 6.62 12.22 4.92
C LEU A 350 6.76 10.75 4.54
N GLY A 351 5.77 9.92 4.85
CA GLY A 351 5.93 8.50 4.53
C GLY A 351 4.68 7.66 4.69
N LYS A 352 4.83 6.38 4.29
CA LYS A 352 3.74 5.39 4.35
C LYS A 352 4.27 4.05 4.82
N THR A 353 3.60 3.48 5.82
CA THR A 353 3.86 2.12 6.31
C THR A 353 3.05 1.07 5.57
N GLY A 354 3.60 -0.14 5.48
CA GLY A 354 2.92 -1.35 5.07
C GLY A 354 3.16 -2.48 6.07
N THR A 355 2.14 -3.26 6.37
CA THR A 355 2.25 -4.48 7.19
C THR A 355 1.26 -5.51 6.68
N CYS A 356 1.74 -6.68 6.36
CA CYS A 356 0.92 -7.85 6.04
C CYS A 356 1.71 -9.13 6.28
N SER A 357 1.07 -10.29 6.04
CA SER A 357 1.71 -11.59 6.18
C SER A 357 1.25 -12.47 5.03
N ARG A 358 2.16 -13.26 4.47
CA ARG A 358 1.87 -14.24 3.42
C ARG A 358 2.75 -15.46 3.61
N ALA A 359 2.16 -16.66 3.48
CA ALA A 359 2.88 -17.93 3.53
C ALA A 359 3.84 -18.09 4.74
N GLY A 360 3.42 -17.63 5.93
CA GLY A 360 4.24 -17.74 7.15
C GLY A 360 5.40 -16.73 7.23
N THR A 361 5.44 -15.74 6.36
CA THR A 361 6.36 -14.61 6.43
C THR A 361 5.58 -13.33 6.65
N ARG A 362 6.03 -12.51 7.58
CA ARG A 362 5.50 -11.17 7.83
C ARG A 362 6.36 -10.14 7.12
N PHE A 363 5.70 -9.15 6.53
CA PHE A 363 6.35 -8.05 5.84
C PHE A 363 6.13 -6.73 6.58
N GLY A 364 7.18 -5.95 6.68
CA GLY A 364 7.18 -4.60 7.20
C GLY A 364 7.79 -3.64 6.17
N TRP A 365 7.01 -2.66 5.73
CA TRP A 365 7.42 -1.65 4.77
C TRP A 365 7.35 -0.26 5.37
N PHE A 366 8.30 0.56 5.04
CA PHE A 366 8.19 2.00 5.19
C PHE A 366 8.91 2.69 4.05
N ALA A 367 8.19 3.49 3.29
CA ALA A 367 8.76 4.36 2.27
C ALA A 367 8.49 5.81 2.65
N SER A 368 9.51 6.64 2.60
CA SER A 368 9.48 8.01 3.10
C SER A 368 10.49 8.88 2.40
N TYR A 369 10.32 10.18 2.55
CA TYR A 369 11.33 11.15 2.21
C TYR A 369 11.45 12.24 3.29
N ALA A 370 12.68 12.70 3.50
CA ALA A 370 12.95 13.91 4.24
C ALA A 370 12.68 15.11 3.32
N ASN A 371 11.89 16.06 3.80
CA ASN A 371 11.60 17.29 3.07
C ASN A 371 12.33 18.45 3.77
N THR A 372 13.60 18.63 3.42
CA THR A 372 14.47 19.66 3.98
C THR A 372 14.70 20.77 2.97
N ASP A 373 15.06 21.96 3.44
CA ASP A 373 15.39 23.10 2.58
C ASP A 373 16.68 22.86 1.77
N PHE A 374 17.52 21.92 2.20
CA PHE A 374 18.86 21.65 1.65
C PHE A 374 18.95 20.37 0.81
N GLY A 375 17.85 19.68 0.63
CA GLY A 375 17.77 18.50 -0.18
C GLY A 375 16.74 17.50 0.30
N ARG A 376 16.45 16.55 -0.56
CA ARG A 376 15.52 15.46 -0.27
C ARG A 376 16.25 14.13 -0.42
N VAL A 377 15.99 13.24 0.49
CA VAL A 377 16.42 11.84 0.37
C VAL A 377 15.20 10.95 0.56
N VAL A 378 15.01 10.01 -0.36
CA VAL A 378 14.01 8.97 -0.23
C VAL A 378 14.63 7.77 0.45
N THR A 379 13.95 7.22 1.44
CA THR A 379 14.37 6.01 2.15
C THR A 379 13.27 4.98 2.08
N VAL A 380 13.61 3.79 1.60
CA VAL A 380 12.74 2.61 1.62
C VAL A 380 13.34 1.58 2.55
N VAL A 381 12.60 1.19 3.57
CA VAL A 381 12.93 0.08 4.47
C VAL A 381 11.95 -1.05 4.22
N PHE A 382 12.46 -2.21 3.86
CA PHE A 382 11.70 -3.44 3.73
C PHE A 382 12.24 -4.49 4.70
N LEU A 383 11.34 -5.08 5.48
CA LEU A 383 11.65 -6.13 6.45
C LEU A 383 10.83 -7.37 6.15
N GLN A 384 11.43 -8.54 6.35
CA GLN A 384 10.74 -9.82 6.28
C GLN A 384 11.07 -10.67 7.53
N GLY A 385 10.13 -11.53 7.94
CA GLY A 385 10.38 -12.40 9.10
C GLY A 385 9.13 -12.76 9.86
N GLY A 386 9.29 -12.92 11.19
CA GLY A 386 8.21 -13.06 12.15
C GLY A 386 8.01 -11.78 12.96
N ARG A 387 7.85 -11.89 14.29
CA ARG A 387 7.86 -10.73 15.19
C ARG A 387 9.32 -10.39 15.55
N PRO A 388 9.74 -9.11 15.55
CA PRO A 388 8.96 -7.87 15.51
C PRO A 388 8.85 -7.21 14.11
N THR A 389 8.78 -7.96 13.02
CA THR A 389 8.70 -7.42 11.65
C THR A 389 7.31 -6.81 11.39
N TYR A 390 7.26 -5.50 11.14
CA TYR A 390 6.03 -4.74 10.80
C TYR A 390 6.37 -3.31 10.36
N GLY A 391 5.43 -2.62 9.76
CA GLY A 391 5.63 -1.26 9.21
C GLY A 391 6.14 -0.23 10.22
N PRO A 392 5.60 -0.12 11.44
CA PRO A 392 6.16 0.76 12.47
C PRO A 392 7.62 0.46 12.84
N LYS A 393 8.09 -0.81 12.74
CA LYS A 393 9.51 -1.15 12.95
C LYS A 393 10.37 -0.66 11.79
N ALA A 394 9.86 -0.80 10.56
CA ALA A 394 10.53 -0.22 9.39
C ALA A 394 10.62 1.31 9.49
N ALA A 395 9.57 1.96 9.99
CA ALA A 395 9.55 3.42 10.24
C ALA A 395 10.54 3.83 11.35
N GLU A 396 10.68 3.03 12.40
CA GLU A 396 11.69 3.26 13.46
C GLU A 396 13.13 3.21 12.90
N ILE A 397 13.40 2.23 12.02
CA ILE A 397 14.69 2.09 11.33
C ILE A 397 14.98 3.32 10.46
N ALA A 398 14.01 3.75 9.66
CA ALA A 398 14.17 4.97 8.87
C ALA A 398 14.43 6.20 9.77
N GLY A 399 13.75 6.31 10.91
CA GLY A 399 14.01 7.39 11.89
C GLY A 399 15.44 7.38 12.41
N ARG A 400 16.03 6.20 12.70
CA ARG A 400 17.44 6.06 13.08
C ARG A 400 18.37 6.48 11.95
N MET A 401 18.06 6.07 10.71
CA MET A 401 18.84 6.48 9.55
C MET A 401 18.83 8.00 9.36
N TYR A 402 17.66 8.65 9.42
CA TYR A 402 17.56 10.12 9.32
C TYR A 402 18.31 10.82 10.46
N ARG A 403 18.31 10.28 11.68
CA ARG A 403 19.11 10.78 12.81
C ARG A 403 20.60 10.71 12.47
N ASN A 404 21.09 9.56 12.02
CA ASN A 404 22.49 9.38 11.65
C ASN A 404 22.91 10.34 10.53
N LEU A 405 22.08 10.51 9.51
CA LEU A 405 22.34 11.46 8.41
C LEU A 405 22.43 12.91 8.92
N TYR A 406 21.51 13.29 9.80
CA TYR A 406 21.50 14.63 10.40
C TYR A 406 22.73 14.88 11.26
N ASP A 407 23.11 13.95 12.11
CA ASP A 407 24.27 14.05 12.99
C ASP A 407 25.59 14.13 12.21
N HIS A 408 25.63 13.59 10.98
CA HIS A 408 26.76 13.70 10.05
C HIS A 408 26.64 14.88 9.08
N ASN A 409 25.75 15.83 9.35
CA ASN A 409 25.54 17.04 8.54
C ASN A 409 25.18 16.75 7.07
N PHE A 410 24.57 15.59 6.76
CA PHE A 410 24.18 15.23 5.40
C PHE A 410 23.17 16.23 4.80
N PHE A 411 22.32 16.82 5.64
CA PHE A 411 21.33 17.83 5.27
C PHE A 411 21.84 19.26 5.40
N ALA A 412 23.12 19.47 5.79
CA ALA A 412 23.71 20.81 5.81
C ALA A 412 23.94 21.32 4.38
N VAL A 413 23.85 22.63 4.21
CA VAL A 413 24.09 23.31 2.93
C VAL A 413 25.45 22.87 2.38
N LYS A 414 25.47 22.17 1.23
CA LYS A 414 26.69 22.10 0.45
C LYS A 414 26.98 23.54 0.00
N PRO A 415 28.11 24.15 0.40
CA PRO A 415 28.43 25.49 -0.06
C PRO A 415 28.36 25.48 -1.60
N PHE A 416 27.58 26.41 -2.15
CA PHE A 416 27.49 26.62 -3.59
C PHE A 416 28.92 26.88 -4.05
N LEU A 417 29.56 25.90 -4.70
CA LEU A 417 30.79 26.17 -5.42
C LEU A 417 30.37 27.14 -6.53
N PRO A 418 30.86 28.39 -6.56
CA PRO A 418 30.52 29.28 -7.63
C PRO A 418 30.93 28.57 -8.92
N MET A 419 29.99 28.44 -9.88
CA MET A 419 30.37 28.02 -11.22
C MET A 419 31.45 28.98 -11.68
N ASP A 420 32.62 28.42 -12.00
CA ASP A 420 33.68 29.16 -12.63
C ASP A 420 33.10 29.85 -13.87
N THR A 421 32.93 31.15 -13.78
CA THR A 421 32.60 32.02 -14.93
C THR A 421 33.85 32.22 -15.80
N ALA A 422 34.76 31.28 -15.82
CA ALA A 422 35.90 31.25 -16.73
C ALA A 422 35.42 30.81 -18.12
N GLY A 423 34.89 31.75 -18.90
CA GLY A 423 34.56 31.45 -20.30
C GLY A 423 33.75 32.48 -21.09
N VAL A 424 33.37 33.61 -20.50
CA VAL A 424 32.80 34.69 -21.32
C VAL A 424 33.93 35.53 -21.88
N LYS A 425 34.41 35.18 -23.08
CA LYS A 425 35.22 36.07 -23.89
C LYS A 425 34.31 37.23 -24.32
N THR A 426 34.54 38.42 -23.76
CA THR A 426 34.04 39.67 -24.29
C THR A 426 34.62 39.89 -25.67
N VAL A 427 33.78 39.78 -26.69
CA VAL A 427 34.08 40.20 -28.03
C VAL A 427 34.16 41.73 -28.00
N GLY A 428 35.41 42.24 -28.18
CA GLY A 428 35.65 43.69 -28.26
C GLY A 428 34.94 44.29 -29.47
N THR A 429 34.33 45.42 -29.24
CA THR A 429 33.77 46.34 -30.26
C THR A 429 34.94 46.90 -31.09
N PRO A 430 34.89 46.87 -32.44
CA PRO A 430 35.85 47.61 -33.25
C PRO A 430 35.50 49.13 -33.28
N GLN A 431 36.55 49.95 -33.13
CA GLN A 431 36.52 51.40 -33.41
C GLN A 431 36.38 51.65 -34.89
#